data_ee1ba2188e217b3c41d149ffb15596e8
#
_entry.id   ee1ba2188e217b3c41d149ffb15596e8
#
_cell.length_a   1.000
_cell.length_b   1.000
_cell.length_c   1.000
_cell.angle_alpha   90.00
_cell.angle_beta   90.00
_cell.angle_gamma   90.00
#
_symmetry.space_group_name_H-M   'P 1'
#
loop_
_entity.id
_entity.type
_entity.pdbx_description
1 polymer ?
#
loop_
_entity_poly.entity_id
_entity_poly.type
_entity_poly.pdbx_seq_one_letter_code
_entity_poly.pdbx_strand_id
1 'polypeptide(L)'
;MVTILGSHNAQAQEEPTFSVSGTIDTYYRSSEFAPGTSFGNLNGFALGMANIVLSYEGEKSGFVADLVYGPRGNDAVFGSTVGSNPIVNQLYVYYNFSDSFTLTMGNFNTFLGYEVISPAANFNYTTSYMFSYGPFSHTGVKADFTLSDDVSLMLGLLNTTDATESQPVGDDYMFGAQLGLYGQYINFLSGGTANATQIDFTGGFNLSDSFFLGINATSYEDDALKFSGVALYPQLTLSDSFAIGGRFEAFTDDGLGAIGSISEKGDNTSFTLTGSYTSGNMIFKPEIRLDSASGKYYTDADGATDSLAAFIVAAIYSF
;
A
#
# COMPACT_ATOMS: atom_id res chain seq x y z
N MET A 1 -63.34 21.59 1.60
CA MET A 1 -62.54 20.74 0.70
C MET A 1 -61.12 21.25 0.82
N VAL A 2 -60.31 20.60 1.67
CA VAL A 2 -58.91 20.99 1.94
C VAL A 2 -58.04 20.02 1.16
N THR A 3 -57.33 20.54 0.15
CA THR A 3 -56.38 19.76 -0.65
C THR A 3 -55.04 19.76 0.06
N ILE A 4 -54.64 18.63 0.60
CA ILE A 4 -53.30 18.41 1.17
C ILE A 4 -52.38 18.13 -0.03
N LEU A 5 -51.55 19.10 -0.37
CA LEU A 5 -50.40 18.91 -1.27
C LEU A 5 -49.28 18.22 -0.46
N GLY A 6 -49.12 16.94 -0.66
CA GLY A 6 -47.96 16.20 -0.18
C GLY A 6 -46.70 16.64 -0.96
N SER A 7 -45.80 17.32 -0.29
CA SER A 7 -44.45 17.55 -0.81
C SER A 7 -43.70 16.23 -0.82
N HIS A 8 -43.56 15.62 -1.97
CA HIS A 8 -42.55 14.58 -2.20
C HIS A 8 -41.21 15.29 -2.25
N ASN A 9 -40.39 15.11 -1.21
CA ASN A 9 -38.99 15.36 -1.31
C ASN A 9 -38.43 14.32 -2.31
N ALA A 10 -38.20 14.74 -3.55
CA ALA A 10 -37.34 14.00 -4.46
C ALA A 10 -35.95 14.12 -3.89
N GLN A 11 -35.44 13.05 -3.26
CA GLN A 11 -34.00 12.88 -3.09
C GLN A 11 -33.42 12.92 -4.49
N ALA A 12 -32.50 13.84 -4.72
CA ALA A 12 -31.74 13.87 -5.96
C ALA A 12 -30.95 12.54 -6.03
N GLN A 13 -31.34 11.69 -6.96
CA GLN A 13 -30.64 10.46 -7.27
C GLN A 13 -29.32 10.90 -7.87
N GLU A 14 -28.20 10.56 -7.23
CA GLU A 14 -26.89 10.85 -7.80
C GLU A 14 -26.78 10.12 -9.13
N GLU A 15 -26.41 10.85 -10.18
CA GLU A 15 -26.21 10.28 -11.51
C GLU A 15 -25.02 9.31 -11.47
N PRO A 16 -25.14 8.11 -12.07
CA PRO A 16 -24.05 7.17 -12.12
C PRO A 16 -22.80 7.80 -12.73
N THR A 17 -21.66 7.66 -12.07
CA THR A 17 -20.42 8.28 -12.49
C THR A 17 -19.43 7.21 -12.99
N PHE A 18 -18.96 7.37 -14.23
CA PHE A 18 -17.81 6.62 -14.75
C PHE A 18 -16.60 7.53 -14.76
N SER A 19 -15.48 7.07 -14.19
CA SER A 19 -14.25 7.84 -14.17
C SER A 19 -13.06 7.03 -14.69
N VAL A 20 -12.11 7.76 -15.24
CA VAL A 20 -10.79 7.27 -15.66
C VAL A 20 -9.75 8.14 -15.01
N SER A 21 -8.84 7.55 -14.28
CA SER A 21 -7.72 8.23 -13.63
C SER A 21 -6.48 7.36 -13.67
N GLY A 22 -5.36 7.89 -13.24
CA GLY A 22 -4.14 7.09 -13.18
C GLY A 22 -2.91 7.93 -12.90
N THR A 23 -1.77 7.25 -12.88
CA THR A 23 -0.45 7.87 -12.72
C THR A 23 0.55 7.28 -13.69
N ILE A 24 1.55 8.08 -14.04
CA ILE A 24 2.74 7.64 -14.77
C ILE A 24 3.93 8.18 -14.02
N ASP A 25 4.92 7.34 -13.72
CA ASP A 25 6.12 7.78 -13.05
C ASP A 25 7.40 7.26 -13.69
N THR A 26 8.45 8.04 -13.53
CA THR A 26 9.82 7.74 -13.92
C THR A 26 10.76 8.33 -12.91
N TYR A 27 11.97 7.78 -12.80
CA TYR A 27 12.93 8.25 -11.81
C TYR A 27 14.37 8.10 -12.26
N TYR A 28 15.26 8.76 -11.53
CA TYR A 28 16.70 8.56 -11.57
C TYR A 28 17.16 8.07 -10.19
N ARG A 29 18.03 7.05 -10.16
CA ARG A 29 18.72 6.56 -8.96
C ARG A 29 20.23 6.63 -9.15
N SER A 30 20.93 7.17 -8.15
CA SER A 30 22.38 7.41 -8.22
C SER A 30 23.24 6.17 -7.95
N SER A 31 22.68 5.08 -7.45
CA SER A 31 23.41 3.87 -7.04
C SER A 31 22.85 2.64 -7.74
N GLU A 32 23.70 1.77 -8.23
CA GLU A 32 23.34 0.45 -8.76
C GLU A 32 23.04 -0.57 -7.64
N PHE A 33 23.49 -0.28 -6.42
CA PHE A 33 23.23 -1.10 -5.25
C PHE A 33 21.97 -0.62 -4.57
N ALA A 34 21.02 -1.53 -4.37
CA ALA A 34 19.73 -1.22 -3.77
C ALA A 34 19.44 -2.17 -2.60
N PRO A 35 18.67 -1.71 -1.59
CA PRO A 35 18.15 -2.60 -0.57
C PRO A 35 17.17 -3.59 -1.20
N GLY A 36 16.89 -4.68 -0.52
CA GLY A 36 15.92 -5.70 -0.95
C GLY A 36 14.45 -5.27 -0.83
N THR A 37 14.16 -3.97 -0.83
CA THR A 37 12.78 -3.45 -0.79
C THR A 37 12.18 -3.39 -2.19
N SER A 38 10.86 -3.36 -2.29
CA SER A 38 10.13 -3.14 -3.55
C SER A 38 10.36 -1.72 -4.04
N PHE A 39 10.29 -1.50 -5.33
CA PHE A 39 10.20 -0.21 -6.01
C PHE A 39 11.39 0.75 -5.89
N GLY A 40 11.69 1.42 -7.01
CA GLY A 40 12.70 2.47 -7.06
C GLY A 40 14.15 1.97 -7.03
N ASN A 41 14.41 0.71 -7.39
CA ASN A 41 15.70 0.04 -7.23
C ASN A 41 16.55 -0.02 -8.51
N LEU A 42 16.02 0.31 -9.67
CA LEU A 42 16.80 0.29 -10.92
C LEU A 42 17.76 1.47 -10.98
N ASN A 43 18.98 1.21 -11.44
CA ASN A 43 20.05 2.20 -11.52
C ASN A 43 19.87 3.19 -12.69
N GLY A 44 20.34 4.42 -12.52
CA GLY A 44 20.28 5.46 -13.54
C GLY A 44 18.86 5.92 -13.81
N PHE A 45 18.57 6.29 -15.06
CA PHE A 45 17.20 6.65 -15.49
C PHE A 45 16.38 5.38 -15.69
N ALA A 46 15.25 5.31 -15.02
CA ALA A 46 14.40 4.13 -15.01
C ALA A 46 12.91 4.49 -15.07
N LEU A 47 12.14 3.54 -15.57
CA LEU A 47 10.69 3.60 -15.52
C LEU A 47 10.20 3.12 -14.15
N GLY A 48 9.17 3.77 -13.62
CA GLY A 48 8.38 3.26 -12.51
C GLY A 48 7.20 2.44 -13.02
N MET A 49 6.00 2.98 -12.99
CA MET A 49 4.82 2.36 -13.58
C MET A 49 3.93 3.38 -14.30
N ALA A 50 3.05 2.87 -15.14
CA ALA A 50 1.81 3.52 -15.53
C ALA A 50 0.67 2.70 -14.96
N ASN A 51 -0.31 3.33 -14.27
CA ASN A 51 -1.56 2.68 -13.95
C ASN A 51 -2.74 3.43 -14.57
N ILE A 52 -3.78 2.67 -14.93
CA ILE A 52 -5.05 3.19 -15.42
C ILE A 52 -6.13 2.62 -14.52
N VAL A 53 -6.83 3.49 -13.83
CA VAL A 53 -7.95 3.15 -12.96
C VAL A 53 -9.25 3.49 -13.67
N LEU A 54 -10.06 2.48 -13.93
CA LEU A 54 -11.43 2.60 -14.40
C LEU A 54 -12.34 2.36 -13.21
N SER A 55 -13.25 3.29 -12.92
CA SER A 55 -14.24 3.08 -11.88
C SER A 55 -15.62 3.49 -12.34
N TYR A 56 -16.61 2.78 -11.84
CA TYR A 56 -18.02 3.11 -12.01
C TYR A 56 -18.69 3.10 -10.64
N GLU A 57 -19.38 4.18 -10.35
CA GLU A 57 -20.18 4.35 -9.15
C GLU A 57 -21.63 4.56 -9.56
N GLY A 58 -22.47 3.59 -9.25
CA GLY A 58 -23.92 3.64 -9.41
C GLY A 58 -24.60 3.82 -8.07
N GLU A 59 -25.93 3.90 -8.06
CA GLU A 59 -26.74 4.14 -6.85
C GLU A 59 -26.42 3.18 -5.70
N LYS A 60 -26.22 1.89 -5.99
CA LYS A 60 -25.97 0.85 -4.97
C LYS A 60 -24.81 -0.05 -5.31
N SER A 61 -24.23 0.04 -6.47
CA SER A 61 -23.19 -0.87 -6.90
C SER A 61 -22.18 -0.19 -7.79
N GLY A 62 -20.96 -0.68 -7.79
CA GLY A 62 -19.92 -0.19 -8.64
C GLY A 62 -18.83 -1.22 -8.85
N PHE A 63 -17.79 -0.78 -9.57
CA PHE A 63 -16.59 -1.57 -9.76
C PHE A 63 -15.36 -0.68 -9.81
N VAL A 64 -14.21 -1.28 -9.56
CA VAL A 64 -12.89 -0.71 -9.83
C VAL A 64 -12.08 -1.72 -10.62
N ALA A 65 -11.39 -1.22 -11.67
CA ALA A 65 -10.38 -1.96 -12.41
C ALA A 65 -9.12 -1.08 -12.48
N ASP A 66 -8.08 -1.42 -11.73
CA ASP A 66 -6.79 -0.77 -11.71
C ASP A 66 -5.76 -1.65 -12.42
N LEU A 67 -5.31 -1.20 -13.59
CA LEU A 67 -4.38 -1.90 -14.46
C LEU A 67 -3.03 -1.21 -14.41
N VAL A 68 -1.96 -2.00 -14.21
CA VAL A 68 -0.59 -1.50 -14.02
C VAL A 68 0.36 -2.04 -15.08
N TYR A 69 1.34 -1.22 -15.46
CA TYR A 69 2.37 -1.53 -16.44
C TYR A 69 3.71 -0.95 -15.99
N GLY A 70 4.80 -1.56 -16.42
CA GLY A 70 6.15 -1.13 -16.11
C GLY A 70 6.76 -1.87 -14.91
N PRO A 71 8.04 -1.62 -14.58
CA PRO A 71 8.77 -2.36 -13.55
C PRO A 71 8.07 -2.37 -12.20
N ARG A 72 7.65 -1.20 -11.69
CA ARG A 72 6.94 -1.08 -10.42
C ARG A 72 5.58 -1.81 -10.44
N GLY A 73 4.85 -1.70 -11.56
CA GLY A 73 3.59 -2.43 -11.73
C GLY A 73 3.80 -3.95 -11.73
N ASN A 74 4.84 -4.42 -12.40
CA ASN A 74 5.19 -5.83 -12.47
C ASN A 74 5.58 -6.38 -11.08
N ASP A 75 6.33 -5.59 -10.30
CA ASP A 75 6.72 -5.94 -8.94
C ASP A 75 5.53 -5.93 -7.95
N ALA A 76 4.45 -5.20 -8.29
CA ALA A 76 3.26 -5.10 -7.45
C ALA A 76 2.26 -6.25 -7.65
N VAL A 77 2.28 -6.94 -8.80
CA VAL A 77 1.23 -7.92 -9.21
C VAL A 77 1.83 -9.27 -9.58
N PHE A 78 2.70 -9.79 -8.74
CA PHE A 78 3.49 -10.99 -8.99
C PHE A 78 2.77 -12.31 -8.65
N GLY A 79 1.67 -12.27 -7.93
CA GLY A 79 1.07 -13.45 -7.30
C GLY A 79 0.13 -14.27 -8.17
N SER A 80 -0.16 -13.87 -9.43
CA SER A 80 -1.00 -14.67 -10.33
C SER A 80 -0.22 -15.83 -10.94
N THR A 81 -0.76 -17.04 -10.84
CA THR A 81 -0.14 -18.27 -11.35
C THR A 81 -0.84 -18.86 -12.59
N VAL A 82 -2.06 -18.42 -12.91
CA VAL A 82 -2.90 -18.98 -13.98
C VAL A 82 -2.97 -18.04 -15.17
N GLY A 83 -1.81 -17.71 -15.79
CA GLY A 83 -1.76 -17.09 -17.11
C GLY A 83 -2.46 -15.74 -17.25
N SER A 84 -2.95 -15.16 -16.17
CA SER A 84 -3.40 -13.78 -16.15
C SER A 84 -2.17 -12.91 -16.34
N ASN A 85 -2.23 -12.00 -17.27
CA ASN A 85 -1.16 -11.03 -17.38
C ASN A 85 -1.00 -10.33 -16.02
N PRO A 86 0.23 -10.17 -15.50
CA PRO A 86 0.49 -9.47 -14.26
C PRO A 86 0.31 -7.96 -14.45
N ILE A 87 -0.92 -7.56 -14.77
CA ILE A 87 -1.33 -6.16 -14.98
C ILE A 87 -2.51 -5.76 -14.11
N VAL A 88 -3.12 -6.71 -13.40
CA VAL A 88 -4.31 -6.44 -12.57
C VAL A 88 -3.85 -6.15 -11.15
N ASN A 89 -3.79 -4.87 -10.80
CA ASN A 89 -3.55 -4.42 -9.43
C ASN A 89 -4.83 -4.54 -8.61
N GLN A 90 -5.96 -4.05 -9.13
CA GLN A 90 -7.26 -4.23 -8.50
C GLN A 90 -8.31 -4.58 -9.56
N LEU A 91 -9.19 -5.50 -9.22
CA LEU A 91 -10.36 -5.83 -10.03
C LEU A 91 -11.45 -6.35 -9.09
N TYR A 92 -12.41 -5.49 -8.76
CA TYR A 92 -13.48 -5.86 -7.85
C TYR A 92 -14.79 -5.16 -8.19
N VAL A 93 -15.88 -5.77 -7.73
CA VAL A 93 -17.22 -5.20 -7.71
C VAL A 93 -17.69 -5.04 -6.27
N TYR A 94 -18.56 -4.09 -6.03
CA TYR A 94 -19.14 -3.89 -4.71
C TYR A 94 -20.64 -3.62 -4.78
N TYR A 95 -21.33 -3.87 -3.65
CA TYR A 95 -22.73 -3.57 -3.48
C TYR A 95 -23.00 -2.96 -2.10
N ASN A 96 -23.61 -1.79 -2.09
CA ASN A 96 -24.03 -1.07 -0.89
C ASN A 96 -25.44 -1.54 -0.49
N PHE A 97 -25.53 -2.40 0.52
CA PHE A 97 -26.82 -2.86 1.06
C PHE A 97 -27.53 -1.74 1.84
N SER A 98 -26.73 -0.89 2.48
CA SER A 98 -27.17 0.33 3.17
C SER A 98 -25.99 1.31 3.23
N ASP A 99 -26.22 2.52 3.75
CA ASP A 99 -25.18 3.53 4.00
C ASP A 99 -24.09 3.06 4.98
N SER A 100 -24.38 2.01 5.74
CA SER A 100 -23.48 1.46 6.76
C SER A 100 -22.97 0.04 6.47
N PHE A 101 -23.35 -0.56 5.33
CA PHE A 101 -22.91 -1.91 4.98
C PHE A 101 -22.66 -2.06 3.48
N THR A 102 -21.39 -2.36 3.15
CA THR A 102 -20.91 -2.66 1.78
C THR A 102 -20.30 -4.05 1.73
N LEU A 103 -20.62 -4.81 0.69
CA LEU A 103 -19.97 -6.07 0.36
C LEU A 103 -19.14 -5.88 -0.91
N THR A 104 -17.86 -6.25 -0.87
CA THR A 104 -16.93 -6.18 -2.00
C THR A 104 -16.43 -7.58 -2.34
N MET A 105 -16.32 -7.90 -3.63
CA MET A 105 -15.79 -9.17 -4.12
C MET A 105 -14.84 -8.93 -5.29
N GLY A 106 -13.66 -9.56 -5.24
CA GLY A 106 -12.62 -9.48 -6.26
C GLY A 106 -11.23 -9.33 -5.66
N ASN A 107 -10.28 -8.79 -6.45
CA ASN A 107 -8.93 -8.46 -6.00
C ASN A 107 -8.86 -6.97 -5.65
N PHE A 108 -8.40 -6.64 -4.45
CA PHE A 108 -8.27 -5.29 -3.93
C PHE A 108 -6.96 -5.10 -3.18
N ASN A 109 -6.46 -3.88 -3.13
CA ASN A 109 -5.25 -3.55 -2.37
C ASN A 109 -5.40 -3.98 -0.91
N THR A 110 -4.26 -4.33 -0.31
CA THR A 110 -4.23 -4.73 1.10
C THR A 110 -4.81 -3.65 2.02
N PHE A 111 -5.39 -4.09 3.12
CA PHE A 111 -5.80 -3.24 4.24
C PHE A 111 -4.74 -3.18 5.35
N LEU A 112 -3.61 -3.90 5.19
CA LEU A 112 -2.47 -3.87 6.11
C LEU A 112 -1.41 -2.90 5.59
N GLY A 113 -0.69 -2.28 6.52
CA GLY A 113 0.42 -1.38 6.18
C GLY A 113 -0.04 0.06 5.90
N TYR A 114 0.92 0.96 5.94
CA TYR A 114 0.73 2.41 5.78
C TYR A 114 0.97 2.87 4.34
N GLU A 115 1.98 2.29 3.69
CA GLU A 115 2.35 2.64 2.32
C GLU A 115 1.46 1.90 1.30
N VAL A 116 1.36 2.43 0.10
CA VAL A 116 0.57 1.88 -1.00
C VAL A 116 1.41 1.74 -2.28
N ILE A 117 0.90 1.02 -3.26
CA ILE A 117 1.58 0.76 -4.54
C ILE A 117 1.75 2.06 -5.35
N SER A 118 0.74 2.94 -5.36
CA SER A 118 0.78 4.19 -6.12
C SER A 118 1.85 5.16 -5.60
N PRO A 119 2.81 5.60 -6.43
CA PRO A 119 3.85 6.53 -6.00
C PRO A 119 3.34 7.95 -5.73
N ALA A 120 2.15 8.29 -6.26
CA ALA A 120 1.52 9.58 -6.01
C ALA A 120 0.90 9.65 -4.62
N ALA A 121 0.40 8.53 -4.10
CA ALA A 121 -0.27 8.45 -2.80
C ALA A 121 0.70 8.29 -1.62
N ASN A 122 1.91 7.77 -1.84
CA ASN A 122 2.95 7.74 -0.81
C ASN A 122 3.68 9.09 -0.73
N PHE A 123 4.05 9.54 0.47
CA PHE A 123 4.91 10.71 0.60
C PHE A 123 6.33 10.43 0.09
N ASN A 124 6.95 9.33 0.54
CA ASN A 124 8.24 8.87 0.05
C ASN A 124 8.07 8.12 -1.27
N TYR A 125 9.06 8.21 -2.18
CA TYR A 125 9.02 7.50 -3.46
C TYR A 125 9.42 6.03 -3.33
N THR A 126 10.49 5.75 -2.58
CA THR A 126 10.88 4.38 -2.24
C THR A 126 10.07 3.86 -1.06
N THR A 127 9.93 2.55 -0.97
CA THR A 127 9.10 1.90 0.05
C THR A 127 9.92 1.31 1.20
N SER A 128 9.25 1.10 2.34
CA SER A 128 9.81 0.47 3.53
C SER A 128 10.02 -1.04 3.34
N TYR A 129 10.74 -1.68 4.25
CA TYR A 129 10.80 -3.13 4.35
C TYR A 129 9.46 -3.70 4.77
N MET A 130 8.77 -3.08 5.73
CA MET A 130 7.44 -3.52 6.16
C MET A 130 6.44 -3.58 5.00
N PHE A 131 6.43 -2.58 4.12
CA PHE A 131 5.61 -2.61 2.90
C PHE A 131 6.06 -3.73 1.95
N SER A 132 7.35 -3.84 1.72
CA SER A 132 7.93 -4.73 0.69
C SER A 132 7.76 -6.21 1.00
N TYR A 133 7.68 -6.57 2.27
CA TYR A 133 7.51 -7.93 2.77
C TYR A 133 6.14 -8.19 3.40
N GLY A 134 5.30 -7.16 3.48
CA GLY A 134 3.88 -7.27 3.79
C GLY A 134 3.05 -7.62 2.54
N PRO A 135 1.74 -7.85 2.71
CA PRO A 135 0.84 -8.12 1.60
C PRO A 135 0.63 -6.89 0.71
N PHE A 136 0.47 -7.09 -0.60
CA PHE A 136 0.12 -6.04 -1.57
C PHE A 136 -1.37 -6.05 -1.90
N SER A 137 -1.95 -7.26 -2.03
CA SER A 137 -3.34 -7.42 -2.42
C SER A 137 -4.00 -8.64 -1.78
N HIS A 138 -5.32 -8.65 -1.83
CA HIS A 138 -6.14 -9.77 -1.43
C HIS A 138 -7.23 -10.03 -2.44
N THR A 139 -7.44 -11.29 -2.78
CA THR A 139 -8.59 -11.73 -3.57
C THR A 139 -9.57 -12.46 -2.68
N GLY A 140 -10.84 -12.06 -2.71
CA GLY A 140 -11.86 -12.68 -1.88
C GLY A 140 -13.12 -11.84 -1.75
N VAL A 141 -13.74 -11.98 -0.60
CA VAL A 141 -14.93 -11.20 -0.20
C VAL A 141 -14.62 -10.45 1.08
N LYS A 142 -14.95 -9.16 1.12
CA LYS A 142 -14.90 -8.36 2.34
C LYS A 142 -16.22 -7.64 2.58
N ALA A 143 -16.56 -7.52 3.84
CA ALA A 143 -17.73 -6.81 4.35
C ALA A 143 -17.28 -5.62 5.18
N ASP A 144 -17.65 -4.43 4.76
CA ASP A 144 -17.30 -3.17 5.41
C ASP A 144 -18.53 -2.64 6.16
N PHE A 145 -18.36 -2.32 7.44
CA PHE A 145 -19.40 -1.80 8.32
C PHE A 145 -18.99 -0.43 8.88
N THR A 146 -19.82 0.58 8.67
CA THR A 146 -19.73 1.88 9.36
C THR A 146 -20.58 1.79 10.63
N LEU A 147 -19.94 1.72 11.79
CA LEU A 147 -20.62 1.55 13.08
C LEU A 147 -21.00 2.92 13.69
N SER A 148 -20.19 3.94 13.43
CA SER A 148 -20.43 5.35 13.74
C SER A 148 -19.53 6.23 12.88
N ASP A 149 -19.61 7.55 13.05
CA ASP A 149 -18.74 8.52 12.36
C ASP A 149 -17.24 8.26 12.63
N ASP A 150 -16.91 7.69 13.77
CA ASP A 150 -15.51 7.46 14.22
C ASP A 150 -15.13 5.98 14.27
N VAL A 151 -16.06 5.04 14.02
CA VAL A 151 -15.82 3.60 14.19
C VAL A 151 -16.25 2.82 12.96
N SER A 152 -15.33 2.05 12.40
CA SER A 152 -15.61 1.12 11.31
C SER A 152 -15.07 -0.28 11.59
N LEU A 153 -15.66 -1.29 10.96
CA LEU A 153 -15.21 -2.67 11.02
C LEU A 153 -15.22 -3.25 9.60
N MET A 154 -14.14 -3.89 9.19
CA MET A 154 -14.08 -4.73 8.00
C MET A 154 -13.81 -6.18 8.42
N LEU A 155 -14.48 -7.12 7.77
CA LEU A 155 -14.24 -8.56 7.89
C LEU A 155 -14.07 -9.16 6.50
N GLY A 156 -13.05 -9.99 6.30
CA GLY A 156 -12.72 -10.58 5.01
C GLY A 156 -12.51 -12.10 5.08
N LEU A 157 -12.94 -12.80 4.02
CA LEU A 157 -12.57 -14.17 3.71
C LEU A 157 -11.82 -14.15 2.38
N LEU A 158 -10.55 -14.51 2.40
CA LEU A 158 -9.57 -14.18 1.39
C LEU A 158 -8.81 -15.42 0.94
N ASN A 159 -8.33 -15.42 -0.29
CA ASN A 159 -7.31 -16.37 -0.73
C ASN A 159 -5.97 -16.12 -0.01
N THR A 160 -4.98 -16.93 -0.27
CA THR A 160 -3.59 -16.65 0.10
C THR A 160 -3.20 -15.27 -0.41
N THR A 161 -2.48 -14.52 0.42
CA THR A 161 -2.01 -13.16 0.14
C THR A 161 -1.31 -13.06 -1.22
N ASP A 162 -1.58 -11.99 -1.94
CA ASP A 162 -1.02 -11.64 -3.26
C ASP A 162 -1.39 -12.60 -4.41
N ALA A 163 -2.21 -13.61 -4.15
CA ALA A 163 -2.70 -14.52 -5.17
C ALA A 163 -4.05 -14.04 -5.73
N THR A 164 -4.10 -13.78 -7.04
CA THR A 164 -5.34 -13.38 -7.73
C THR A 164 -6.33 -14.51 -7.90
N GLU A 165 -5.86 -15.75 -7.83
CA GLU A 165 -6.66 -16.97 -7.90
C GLU A 165 -6.28 -17.96 -6.80
N SER A 166 -7.23 -18.84 -6.46
CA SER A 166 -7.00 -19.91 -5.53
C SER A 166 -5.97 -20.92 -6.09
N GLN A 167 -5.04 -21.35 -5.27
CA GLN A 167 -4.01 -22.33 -5.68
C GLN A 167 -4.60 -23.74 -5.72
N PRO A 168 -4.19 -24.60 -6.69
CA PRO A 168 -4.85 -25.89 -6.94
C PRO A 168 -4.70 -26.94 -5.84
N VAL A 169 -3.84 -26.74 -4.86
CA VAL A 169 -3.56 -27.75 -3.82
C VAL A 169 -3.39 -27.09 -2.46
N GLY A 170 -4.27 -27.43 -1.52
CA GLY A 170 -4.12 -27.06 -0.11
C GLY A 170 -4.51 -25.62 0.22
N ASP A 171 -5.46 -25.05 -0.52
CA ASP A 171 -5.92 -23.70 -0.27
C ASP A 171 -6.76 -23.62 0.99
N ASP A 172 -6.10 -23.22 2.04
CA ASP A 172 -6.78 -22.72 3.22
C ASP A 172 -7.00 -21.23 3.06
N TYR A 173 -8.25 -20.79 3.22
CA TYR A 173 -8.58 -19.38 3.20
C TYR A 173 -7.92 -18.64 4.36
N MET A 174 -7.68 -17.34 4.13
CA MET A 174 -7.27 -16.41 5.17
C MET A 174 -8.47 -15.62 5.68
N PHE A 175 -8.47 -15.30 6.95
CA PHE A 175 -9.41 -14.40 7.58
C PHE A 175 -8.75 -13.06 7.83
N GLY A 176 -9.38 -11.98 7.35
CA GLY A 176 -8.96 -10.61 7.55
C GLY A 176 -9.94 -9.83 8.43
N ALA A 177 -9.43 -8.94 9.27
CA ALA A 177 -10.23 -7.97 10.01
C ALA A 177 -9.51 -6.64 10.14
N GLN A 178 -10.25 -5.54 10.08
CA GLN A 178 -9.75 -4.19 10.35
C GLN A 178 -10.73 -3.46 11.25
N LEU A 179 -10.24 -2.92 12.35
CA LEU A 179 -10.98 -2.01 13.21
C LEU A 179 -10.47 -0.59 12.99
N GLY A 180 -11.33 0.27 12.47
CA GLY A 180 -11.08 1.70 12.35
C GLY A 180 -11.58 2.45 13.58
N LEU A 181 -10.74 3.29 14.18
CA LEU A 181 -11.04 4.12 15.35
C LEU A 181 -10.44 5.52 15.14
N TYR A 182 -11.28 6.54 14.96
CA TYR A 182 -10.84 7.93 14.80
C TYR A 182 -9.77 8.13 13.70
N GLY A 183 -9.91 7.41 12.57
CA GLY A 183 -8.96 7.46 11.46
C GLY A 183 -7.66 6.66 11.69
N GLN A 184 -7.56 5.87 12.76
CA GLN A 184 -6.50 4.92 13.01
C GLN A 184 -7.03 3.50 12.78
N TYR A 185 -6.16 2.56 12.40
CA TYR A 185 -6.56 1.20 12.05
C TYR A 185 -5.73 0.16 12.79
N ILE A 186 -6.42 -0.83 13.35
CA ILE A 186 -5.81 -2.07 13.84
C ILE A 186 -6.24 -3.16 12.86
N ASN A 187 -5.27 -3.79 12.25
CA ASN A 187 -5.44 -4.79 11.21
C ASN A 187 -5.01 -6.17 11.70
N PHE A 188 -5.74 -7.18 11.28
CA PHE A 188 -5.47 -8.58 11.58
C PHE A 188 -5.66 -9.41 10.33
N LEU A 189 -4.72 -10.31 10.06
CA LEU A 189 -4.79 -11.29 8.99
C LEU A 189 -4.29 -12.62 9.53
N SER A 190 -5.02 -13.72 9.32
CA SER A 190 -4.56 -15.06 9.75
C SER A 190 -5.12 -16.17 8.87
N GLY A 191 -4.35 -17.24 8.73
CA GLY A 191 -4.72 -18.45 7.98
C GLY A 191 -3.78 -18.74 6.82
N GLY A 192 -4.32 -19.37 5.77
CA GLY A 192 -3.54 -19.87 4.65
C GLY A 192 -2.72 -21.12 5.01
N THR A 193 -2.11 -21.73 3.99
CA THR A 193 -1.40 -23.01 4.11
C THR A 193 -0.20 -22.94 5.07
N ALA A 194 0.41 -21.78 5.25
CA ALA A 194 1.55 -21.56 6.13
C ALA A 194 1.16 -21.13 7.56
N ASN A 195 -0.12 -21.19 7.94
CA ASN A 195 -0.64 -20.72 9.24
C ASN A 195 -0.19 -19.30 9.59
N ALA A 196 -0.16 -18.41 8.60
CA ALA A 196 0.31 -17.06 8.78
C ALA A 196 -0.57 -16.28 9.76
N THR A 197 0.05 -15.39 10.53
CA THR A 197 -0.63 -14.40 11.36
C THR A 197 0.09 -13.06 11.26
N GLN A 198 -0.65 -12.00 10.93
CA GLN A 198 -0.15 -10.64 10.92
C GLN A 198 -1.05 -9.73 11.75
N ILE A 199 -0.43 -8.93 12.60
CA ILE A 199 -1.07 -7.85 13.31
C ILE A 199 -0.37 -6.57 12.90
N ASP A 200 -1.15 -5.56 12.50
CA ASP A 200 -0.63 -4.31 12.00
C ASP A 200 -1.43 -3.14 12.57
N PHE A 201 -0.75 -2.06 12.87
CA PHE A 201 -1.33 -0.77 13.24
C PHE A 201 -0.90 0.28 12.22
N THR A 202 -1.86 0.98 11.65
CA THR A 202 -1.62 2.14 10.80
C THR A 202 -2.37 3.35 11.34
N GLY A 203 -1.70 4.49 11.36
CA GLY A 203 -2.31 5.71 11.87
C GLY A 203 -1.63 6.98 11.37
N GLY A 204 -2.30 8.10 11.61
CA GLY A 204 -1.77 9.41 11.28
C GLY A 204 -2.41 10.51 12.13
N PHE A 205 -1.57 11.46 12.56
CA PHE A 205 -1.95 12.53 13.48
C PHE A 205 -1.55 13.89 12.91
N ASN A 206 -2.52 14.78 12.74
CA ASN A 206 -2.25 16.19 12.50
C ASN A 206 -1.85 16.84 13.83
N LEU A 207 -0.55 17.02 14.04
CA LEU A 207 -0.02 17.64 15.26
C LEU A 207 -0.06 19.17 15.21
N SER A 208 -0.18 19.74 13.99
CA SER A 208 -0.49 21.14 13.72
C SER A 208 -1.07 21.25 12.30
N ASP A 209 -1.46 22.46 11.88
CA ASP A 209 -1.95 22.75 10.52
C ASP A 209 -0.93 22.41 9.43
N SER A 210 0.37 22.40 9.75
CA SER A 210 1.44 22.13 8.81
C SER A 210 2.23 20.85 9.08
N PHE A 211 2.01 20.18 10.24
CA PHE A 211 2.79 19.01 10.61
C PHE A 211 1.92 17.79 10.86
N PHE A 212 2.15 16.76 10.04
CA PHE A 212 1.51 15.45 10.13
C PHE A 212 2.55 14.39 10.53
N LEU A 213 2.15 13.44 11.36
CA LEU A 213 2.94 12.27 11.73
C LEU A 213 2.16 10.99 11.42
N GLY A 214 2.61 10.24 10.42
CA GLY A 214 2.14 8.88 10.15
C GLY A 214 2.91 7.86 10.98
N ILE A 215 2.26 6.75 11.30
CA ILE A 215 2.85 5.62 12.06
C ILE A 215 2.39 4.31 11.43
N ASN A 216 3.33 3.37 11.30
CA ASN A 216 3.04 1.97 11.01
C ASN A 216 3.80 1.08 12.00
N ALA A 217 3.17 0.05 12.50
CA ALA A 217 3.81 -0.99 13.30
C ALA A 217 3.20 -2.34 12.92
N THR A 218 4.05 -3.32 12.59
CA THR A 218 3.59 -4.64 12.14
C THR A 218 4.39 -5.76 12.78
N SER A 219 3.74 -6.91 12.95
CA SER A 219 4.35 -8.18 13.30
C SER A 219 3.71 -9.27 12.47
N TYR A 220 4.53 -10.03 11.78
CA TYR A 220 4.16 -11.17 10.97
C TYR A 220 4.88 -12.42 11.46
N GLU A 221 4.18 -13.54 11.47
CA GLU A 221 4.72 -14.89 11.78
C GLU A 221 3.96 -15.92 10.97
N ASP A 222 4.68 -16.89 10.42
CA ASP A 222 4.14 -18.13 9.87
C ASP A 222 4.97 -19.33 10.31
N ASP A 223 4.73 -20.52 9.75
CA ASP A 223 5.41 -21.77 10.13
C ASP A 223 6.93 -21.73 9.88
N ALA A 224 7.43 -20.83 9.04
CA ALA A 224 8.82 -20.81 8.57
C ALA A 224 9.60 -19.54 8.95
N LEU A 225 8.94 -18.40 9.03
CA LEU A 225 9.59 -17.10 9.13
C LEU A 225 8.79 -16.09 9.96
N LYS A 226 9.49 -15.06 10.41
CA LYS A 226 8.89 -13.92 11.13
C LYS A 226 9.53 -12.63 10.68
N PHE A 227 8.77 -11.56 10.72
CA PHE A 227 9.31 -10.21 10.68
C PHE A 227 8.50 -9.25 11.57
N SER A 228 9.12 -8.18 11.96
CA SER A 228 8.44 -7.09 12.65
C SER A 228 9.10 -5.76 12.33
N GLY A 229 8.34 -4.68 12.44
CA GLY A 229 8.87 -3.36 12.21
C GLY A 229 7.99 -2.25 12.77
N VAL A 230 8.62 -1.09 12.91
CA VAL A 230 7.94 0.17 13.23
C VAL A 230 8.51 1.25 12.31
N ALA A 231 7.64 2.07 11.74
CA ALA A 231 8.03 3.23 10.96
C ALA A 231 7.25 4.49 11.37
N LEU A 232 7.95 5.61 11.32
CA LEU A 232 7.40 6.96 11.50
C LEU A 232 7.52 7.73 10.20
N TYR A 233 6.49 8.47 9.85
CA TYR A 233 6.38 9.25 8.61
C TYR A 233 6.05 10.72 8.92
N PRO A 234 7.02 11.51 9.44
CA PRO A 234 6.84 12.94 9.66
C PRO A 234 6.74 13.68 8.32
N GLN A 235 5.80 14.61 8.21
CA GLN A 235 5.59 15.45 7.03
C GLN A 235 5.33 16.89 7.47
N LEU A 236 6.03 17.83 6.86
CA LEU A 236 5.91 19.26 7.11
C LEU A 236 5.54 19.99 5.80
N THR A 237 4.35 20.55 5.75
CA THR A 237 3.88 21.41 4.66
C THR A 237 4.49 22.78 4.81
N LEU A 238 5.27 23.22 3.83
CA LEU A 238 5.96 24.52 3.81
C LEU A 238 5.22 25.55 2.96
N SER A 239 4.47 25.09 1.95
CA SER A 239 3.59 25.91 1.11
C SER A 239 2.56 25.04 0.42
N ASP A 240 1.64 25.64 -0.33
CA ASP A 240 0.62 24.94 -1.14
C ASP A 240 1.22 23.97 -2.17
N SER A 241 2.47 24.20 -2.57
CA SER A 241 3.14 23.41 -3.60
C SER A 241 4.35 22.62 -3.11
N PHE A 242 4.79 22.80 -1.86
CA PHE A 242 6.00 22.16 -1.38
C PHE A 242 5.87 21.66 0.06
N ALA A 243 6.20 20.40 0.24
CA ALA A 243 6.33 19.76 1.55
C ALA A 243 7.67 19.01 1.64
N ILE A 244 8.13 18.81 2.87
CA ILE A 244 9.26 17.95 3.19
C ILE A 244 8.81 16.91 4.20
N GLY A 245 9.28 15.69 4.06
CA GLY A 245 8.95 14.63 5.01
C GLY A 245 9.97 13.52 4.96
N GLY A 246 9.81 12.57 5.84
CA GLY A 246 10.72 11.45 5.94
C GLY A 246 10.02 10.15 6.28
N ARG A 247 10.79 9.09 6.23
CA ARG A 247 10.48 7.80 6.82
C ARG A 247 11.65 7.40 7.70
N PHE A 248 11.35 7.00 8.93
CA PHE A 248 12.29 6.35 9.82
C PHE A 248 11.73 4.98 10.17
N GLU A 249 12.44 3.92 9.77
CA GLU A 249 12.01 2.53 9.95
C GLU A 249 13.04 1.75 10.74
N ALA A 250 12.58 0.94 11.69
CA ALA A 250 13.31 -0.16 12.29
C ALA A 250 12.60 -1.46 11.92
N PHE A 251 13.34 -2.39 11.30
CA PHE A 251 12.83 -3.65 10.78
C PHE A 251 13.69 -4.82 11.25
N THR A 252 13.05 -5.87 11.71
CA THR A 252 13.69 -7.13 12.12
C THR A 252 13.20 -8.25 11.21
N ASP A 253 14.13 -8.98 10.63
CA ASP A 253 13.95 -10.19 9.84
C ASP A 253 14.40 -11.40 10.65
N ASP A 254 13.56 -12.44 10.71
CA ASP A 254 13.89 -13.72 11.33
C ASP A 254 13.45 -14.85 10.38
N GLY A 255 14.34 -15.17 9.45
CA GLY A 255 14.15 -16.25 8.49
C GLY A 255 13.58 -15.86 7.12
N LEU A 256 13.15 -14.63 6.91
CA LEU A 256 12.57 -14.15 5.65
C LEU A 256 13.63 -13.97 4.55
N GLY A 257 14.85 -13.60 4.94
CA GLY A 257 15.94 -13.31 4.00
C GLY A 257 15.89 -11.91 3.39
N ALA A 258 15.10 -11.02 3.99
CA ALA A 258 15.08 -9.60 3.63
C ALA A 258 16.38 -8.90 4.04
N ILE A 259 16.86 -9.25 5.22
CA ILE A 259 18.12 -8.78 5.82
C ILE A 259 18.92 -10.00 6.21
N GLY A 260 19.97 -10.29 5.44
CA GLY A 260 20.78 -11.49 5.67
C GLY A 260 20.35 -12.70 4.85
N SER A 261 20.62 -13.88 5.36
CA SER A 261 20.19 -15.15 4.74
C SER A 261 18.90 -15.67 5.37
N ILE A 262 18.20 -16.55 4.65
CA ILE A 262 16.96 -17.22 5.10
C ILE A 262 17.10 -17.94 6.46
N SER A 263 18.31 -18.21 6.92
CA SER A 263 18.59 -18.90 8.18
C SER A 263 19.13 -17.98 9.29
N GLU A 264 19.22 -16.69 9.03
CA GLU A 264 19.83 -15.73 9.95
C GLU A 264 18.80 -14.66 10.35
N LYS A 265 18.92 -14.19 11.58
CA LYS A 265 18.22 -13.01 12.04
C LYS A 265 19.02 -11.76 11.68
N GLY A 266 18.37 -10.79 11.05
CA GLY A 266 18.95 -9.51 10.69
C GLY A 266 18.06 -8.34 11.15
N ASP A 267 18.69 -7.27 11.58
CA ASP A 267 18.00 -6.01 11.88
C ASP A 267 18.45 -4.95 10.87
N ASN A 268 17.55 -4.08 10.49
CA ASN A 268 17.82 -2.92 9.66
C ASN A 268 17.18 -1.65 10.22
N THR A 269 17.88 -0.53 10.07
CA THR A 269 17.35 0.81 10.30
C THR A 269 17.46 1.60 9.00
N SER A 270 16.34 2.11 8.51
CA SER A 270 16.28 2.94 7.31
C SER A 270 15.90 4.36 7.65
N PHE A 271 16.55 5.31 7.00
CA PHE A 271 16.17 6.72 7.00
C PHE A 271 15.97 7.20 5.58
N THR A 272 14.82 7.81 5.30
CA THR A 272 14.50 8.41 4.02
C THR A 272 14.04 9.85 4.24
N LEU A 273 14.60 10.78 3.46
CA LEU A 273 14.19 12.19 3.45
C LEU A 273 13.75 12.55 2.04
N THR A 274 12.53 13.05 1.90
CA THR A 274 11.88 13.36 0.62
C THR A 274 11.37 14.78 0.62
N GLY A 275 11.69 15.55 -0.42
CA GLY A 275 10.97 16.74 -0.80
C GLY A 275 9.82 16.36 -1.75
N SER A 276 8.67 16.99 -1.64
CA SER A 276 7.56 16.81 -2.56
C SER A 276 7.14 18.17 -3.11
N TYR A 277 7.37 18.38 -4.41
CA TYR A 277 6.99 19.60 -5.12
C TYR A 277 5.90 19.29 -6.14
N THR A 278 4.73 19.92 -5.97
CA THR A 278 3.56 19.75 -6.84
C THR A 278 3.36 20.97 -7.73
N SER A 279 3.18 20.74 -9.03
CA SER A 279 2.86 21.76 -10.02
C SER A 279 1.82 21.24 -11.01
N GLY A 280 0.57 21.66 -10.84
CA GLY A 280 -0.56 21.07 -11.58
C GLY A 280 -0.63 19.56 -11.32
N ASN A 281 -0.60 18.77 -12.39
CA ASN A 281 -0.66 17.32 -12.35
C ASN A 281 0.71 16.64 -12.11
N MET A 282 1.80 17.41 -12.02
CA MET A 282 3.16 16.89 -11.81
C MET A 282 3.55 16.96 -10.34
N ILE A 283 4.17 15.87 -9.87
CA ILE A 283 4.82 15.80 -8.57
C ILE A 283 6.29 15.43 -8.80
N PHE A 284 7.21 16.20 -8.23
CA PHE A 284 8.65 15.92 -8.23
C PHE A 284 9.09 15.55 -6.82
N LYS A 285 9.75 14.41 -6.69
CA LYS A 285 10.23 13.88 -5.40
C LYS A 285 11.73 13.65 -5.42
N PRO A 286 12.56 14.66 -5.11
CA PRO A 286 13.96 14.40 -4.70
C PRO A 286 13.95 13.68 -3.34
N GLU A 287 14.74 12.60 -3.25
CA GLU A 287 14.78 11.73 -2.09
C GLU A 287 16.20 11.27 -1.80
N ILE A 288 16.58 11.22 -0.53
CA ILE A 288 17.78 10.56 -0.04
C ILE A 288 17.35 9.40 0.84
N ARG A 289 17.92 8.23 0.59
CA ARG A 289 17.70 7.02 1.38
C ARG A 289 19.01 6.49 1.91
N LEU A 290 19.00 6.13 3.20
CA LEU A 290 20.11 5.49 3.91
C LEU A 290 19.56 4.23 4.59
N ASP A 291 20.23 3.10 4.38
CA ASP A 291 19.92 1.82 5.02
C ASP A 291 21.13 1.37 5.80
N SER A 292 20.93 0.84 7.02
CA SER A 292 21.99 0.31 7.89
C SER A 292 21.51 -0.98 8.55
N ALA A 293 22.21 -2.08 8.26
CA ALA A 293 21.90 -3.39 8.80
C ALA A 293 22.84 -3.78 9.95
N SER A 294 22.42 -4.74 10.77
CA SER A 294 23.20 -5.28 11.90
C SER A 294 24.43 -6.09 11.48
N GLY A 295 24.57 -6.42 10.20
CA GLY A 295 25.69 -7.14 9.62
C GLY A 295 25.91 -6.76 8.17
N LYS A 296 26.95 -7.33 7.55
CA LYS A 296 27.31 -7.08 6.14
C LYS A 296 26.39 -7.84 5.18
N TYR A 297 25.15 -7.45 5.16
CA TYR A 297 24.08 -8.11 4.39
C TYR A 297 23.84 -7.48 3.02
N TYR A 298 24.42 -6.31 2.78
CA TYR A 298 24.36 -5.63 1.49
C TYR A 298 25.63 -5.86 0.69
N THR A 299 25.57 -5.44 -0.57
CA THR A 299 26.73 -5.38 -1.47
C THR A 299 26.86 -3.96 -2.01
N ASP A 300 28.10 -3.45 -2.07
CA ASP A 300 28.47 -2.22 -2.75
C ASP A 300 29.66 -2.46 -3.70
N ALA A 301 30.28 -1.39 -4.22
CA ALA A 301 31.43 -1.48 -5.13
C ALA A 301 32.65 -2.13 -4.50
N ASP A 302 32.81 -2.08 -3.19
CA ASP A 302 33.93 -2.62 -2.42
C ASP A 302 33.63 -4.04 -1.87
N GLY A 303 32.42 -4.56 -2.09
CA GLY A 303 31.97 -5.89 -1.68
C GLY A 303 30.89 -5.88 -0.62
N ALA A 304 30.94 -6.84 0.33
CA ALA A 304 29.93 -6.95 1.37
C ALA A 304 29.98 -5.79 2.37
N THR A 305 28.86 -5.10 2.55
CA THR A 305 28.71 -3.91 3.41
C THR A 305 27.50 -4.04 4.34
N ASP A 306 27.48 -3.24 5.40
CA ASP A 306 26.36 -3.12 6.33
C ASP A 306 25.48 -1.89 6.06
N SER A 307 25.82 -1.08 5.05
CA SER A 307 25.08 0.15 4.76
C SER A 307 24.97 0.42 3.27
N LEU A 308 23.85 1.06 2.88
CA LEU A 308 23.61 1.58 1.54
C LEU A 308 23.15 3.03 1.60
N ALA A 309 23.49 3.79 0.56
CA ALA A 309 23.01 5.15 0.37
C ALA A 309 22.62 5.38 -1.09
N ALA A 310 21.52 6.09 -1.32
CA ALA A 310 21.12 6.48 -2.65
C ALA A 310 20.45 7.86 -2.65
N PHE A 311 20.65 8.59 -3.75
CA PHE A 311 19.86 9.74 -4.12
C PHE A 311 18.94 9.36 -5.26
N ILE A 312 17.65 9.71 -5.14
CA ILE A 312 16.60 9.43 -6.10
C ILE A 312 15.92 10.75 -6.49
N VAL A 313 15.54 10.89 -7.74
CA VAL A 313 14.62 11.95 -8.17
C VAL A 313 13.52 11.31 -8.99
N ALA A 314 12.30 11.39 -8.51
CA ALA A 314 11.12 10.88 -9.23
C ALA A 314 10.29 12.03 -9.80
N ALA A 315 9.72 11.79 -10.97
CA ALA A 315 8.71 12.62 -11.61
C ALA A 315 7.45 11.78 -11.83
N ILE A 316 6.33 12.24 -11.28
CA ILE A 316 5.05 11.55 -11.28
C ILE A 316 4.03 12.46 -11.92
N TYR A 317 3.26 11.97 -12.88
CA TYR A 317 2.13 12.66 -13.48
C TYR A 317 0.84 11.96 -13.10
N SER A 318 -0.15 12.69 -12.61
CA SER A 318 -1.48 12.17 -12.27
C SER A 318 -2.54 12.77 -13.19
N PHE A 319 -3.55 12.00 -13.59
CA PHE A 319 -4.65 12.46 -14.45
C PHE A 319 -6.00 11.90 -14.02
#